data_fc9c8d4499f1fdb4279635f9af539eaa
#
_entry.id   fc9c8d4499f1fdb4279635f9af539eaa
#
_cell.length_a   1.000
_cell.length_b   1.000
_cell.length_c   1.000
_cell.angle_alpha   90.00
_cell.angle_beta   90.00
_cell.angle_gamma   90.00
#
_symmetry.space_group_name_H-M   'P 1'
#
loop_
_entity.id
_entity.type
_entity.pdbx_description
1 polymer ?
#
loop_
_entity_poly.entity_id
_entity_poly.type
_entity_poly.pdbx_seq_one_letter_code
_entity_poly.pdbx_strand_id
1 'polypeptide(L)'
;MKPPVDQIRQKMQEHGVMHSAILAFVRACQLTASGQSGLIPESKITPAQSVVDYRELDHSNAFDPKLLARTVVIKLNGGLGTSMGLEKVKSLLEVRPGVASLDLMARQILALRADTGAQVRFLLMNSKSSSDDTQRYLREAVPEIGDPSELELLQNWVPKLVRETFEPVIHSTNPELEWCPPGHADIYPTLKGSGWLDRLLADGVKYAFISNSDNLGAVLDSTLLSYFAGGNIPFLMEVTRRTVADKKGGHLATRKGDGRLLLREVAQCPDADLSNFQNVERHQFFNTNNIWVNLEELKTLMSATGGVLELPVIKNAKTVDSRDSSSVAIFQLEQAMGSAIECFEGAAAVNVPRARFAPVKGTSDLFVLRSD
;
A
#
# COMPACT_ATOMS: atom_id res chain seq x y z
N MET A 1 26.15 -11.87 6.34
CA MET A 1 26.72 -10.62 6.94
C MET A 1 25.74 -10.16 8.01
N LYS A 2 26.22 -9.63 9.15
CA LYS A 2 25.32 -9.10 10.20
C LYS A 2 25.09 -7.61 9.94
N PRO A 3 23.84 -7.12 9.77
CA PRO A 3 23.60 -5.71 9.53
C PRO A 3 23.96 -4.88 10.76
N PRO A 4 24.46 -3.65 10.61
CA PRO A 4 24.78 -2.76 11.73
C PRO A 4 23.51 -2.14 12.33
N VAL A 5 22.72 -2.96 13.01
CA VAL A 5 21.38 -2.63 13.53
C VAL A 5 21.40 -1.38 14.39
N ASP A 6 22.42 -1.22 15.22
CA ASP A 6 22.50 -0.08 16.15
C ASP A 6 22.72 1.24 15.40
N GLN A 7 23.58 1.24 14.37
CA GLN A 7 23.79 2.43 13.51
C GLN A 7 22.51 2.79 12.72
N ILE A 8 21.82 1.76 12.16
CA ILE A 8 20.55 1.94 11.47
C ILE A 8 19.51 2.56 12.41
N ARG A 9 19.37 1.99 13.59
CA ARG A 9 18.42 2.45 14.62
C ARG A 9 18.71 3.90 15.03
N GLN A 10 19.98 4.19 15.36
CA GLN A 10 20.40 5.53 15.75
C GLN A 10 20.09 6.55 14.67
N LYS A 11 20.51 6.29 13.43
CA LYS A 11 20.25 7.21 12.29
C LYS A 11 18.76 7.49 12.11
N MET A 12 17.91 6.46 12.21
CA MET A 12 16.47 6.61 12.07
C MET A 12 15.86 7.40 13.24
N GLN A 13 16.33 7.18 14.47
CA GLN A 13 15.90 7.93 15.65
C GLN A 13 16.26 9.43 15.55
N GLU A 14 17.49 9.72 15.15
CA GLU A 14 17.98 11.10 14.95
C GLU A 14 17.19 11.84 13.86
N HIS A 15 16.67 11.08 12.87
CA HIS A 15 15.80 11.64 11.81
C HIS A 15 14.32 11.73 12.21
N GLY A 16 13.95 11.34 13.43
CA GLY A 16 12.58 11.41 13.93
C GLY A 16 11.63 10.36 13.36
N VAL A 17 12.16 9.23 12.86
CA VAL A 17 11.34 8.11 12.34
C VAL A 17 10.58 7.45 13.49
N MET A 18 9.31 7.11 13.25
CA MET A 18 8.46 6.45 14.24
C MET A 18 9.07 5.13 14.72
N HIS A 19 8.97 4.86 16.02
CA HIS A 19 9.55 3.64 16.61
C HIS A 19 9.06 2.34 15.95
N SER A 20 7.78 2.26 15.61
CA SER A 20 7.19 1.13 14.87
C SER A 20 7.83 0.90 13.49
N ALA A 21 8.15 1.98 12.77
CA ALA A 21 8.82 1.92 11.47
C ALA A 21 10.29 1.52 11.62
N ILE A 22 10.97 1.99 12.69
CA ILE A 22 12.34 1.55 13.02
C ILE A 22 12.36 0.04 13.26
N LEU A 23 11.44 -0.50 14.05
CA LEU A 23 11.34 -1.94 14.31
C LEU A 23 11.10 -2.72 13.01
N ALA A 24 10.17 -2.26 12.17
CA ALA A 24 9.85 -2.90 10.89
C ALA A 24 11.08 -2.92 9.95
N PHE A 25 11.77 -1.79 9.82
CA PHE A 25 12.93 -1.68 8.94
C PHE A 25 14.13 -2.49 9.45
N VAL A 26 14.41 -2.46 10.74
CA VAL A 26 15.47 -3.29 11.36
C VAL A 26 15.19 -4.78 11.12
N ARG A 27 13.93 -5.22 11.26
CA ARG A 27 13.54 -6.59 10.95
C ARG A 27 13.78 -6.94 9.48
N ALA A 28 13.40 -6.04 8.56
CA ALA A 28 13.66 -6.20 7.13
C ALA A 28 15.16 -6.32 6.82
N CYS A 29 16.03 -5.51 7.45
CA CYS A 29 17.47 -5.60 7.33
C CYS A 29 18.01 -6.95 7.81
N GLN A 30 17.53 -7.44 8.95
CA GLN A 30 17.95 -8.73 9.51
C GLN A 30 17.57 -9.91 8.60
N LEU A 31 16.35 -9.91 8.07
CA LEU A 31 15.86 -10.91 7.12
C LEU A 31 16.72 -10.92 5.84
N THR A 32 16.96 -9.74 5.28
CA THR A 32 17.79 -9.61 4.08
C THR A 32 19.22 -10.08 4.29
N ALA A 33 19.82 -9.69 5.41
CA ALA A 33 21.21 -10.04 5.73
C ALA A 33 21.40 -11.51 6.11
N SER A 34 20.36 -12.20 6.61
CA SER A 34 20.39 -13.64 6.88
C SER A 34 20.37 -14.51 5.61
N GLY A 35 20.30 -13.87 4.43
CA GLY A 35 20.22 -14.56 3.16
C GLY A 35 18.82 -15.04 2.79
N GLN A 36 17.81 -14.63 3.55
CA GLN A 36 16.43 -14.79 3.11
C GLN A 36 16.20 -13.85 1.92
N SER A 37 16.23 -14.43 0.74
CA SER A 37 16.21 -13.67 -0.51
C SER A 37 14.89 -12.94 -0.78
N GLY A 38 13.87 -13.21 0.02
CA GLY A 38 12.49 -12.79 -0.28
C GLY A 38 11.91 -13.46 -1.52
N LEU A 39 12.68 -14.35 -2.17
CA LEU A 39 12.25 -15.06 -3.36
C LEU A 39 11.22 -16.14 -3.02
N ILE A 40 10.18 -16.22 -3.83
CA ILE A 40 9.11 -17.19 -3.74
C ILE A 40 9.16 -18.09 -4.98
N PRO A 41 9.84 -19.26 -4.92
CA PRO A 41 9.93 -20.16 -6.07
C PRO A 41 8.57 -20.77 -6.43
N GLU A 42 8.36 -21.03 -7.71
CA GLU A 42 7.17 -21.68 -8.24
C GLU A 42 6.89 -23.05 -7.57
N SER A 43 7.95 -23.75 -7.18
CA SER A 43 7.86 -25.03 -6.46
C SER A 43 7.17 -24.93 -5.09
N LYS A 44 7.11 -23.76 -4.48
CA LYS A 44 6.52 -23.50 -3.15
C LYS A 44 5.08 -23.01 -3.19
N ILE A 45 4.55 -22.74 -4.39
CA ILE A 45 3.20 -22.18 -4.56
C ILE A 45 2.37 -22.99 -5.55
N THR A 46 1.07 -22.76 -5.49
CA THR A 46 0.09 -23.15 -6.51
C THR A 46 -0.71 -21.93 -6.93
N PRO A 47 -1.33 -21.93 -8.13
CA PRO A 47 -2.30 -20.91 -8.49
C PRO A 47 -3.37 -20.77 -7.41
N ALA A 48 -3.76 -19.54 -7.09
CA ALA A 48 -4.84 -19.29 -6.16
C ALA A 48 -6.15 -19.90 -6.70
N GLN A 49 -6.83 -20.66 -5.85
CA GLN A 49 -8.14 -21.24 -6.11
C GLN A 49 -9.14 -20.65 -5.12
N SER A 50 -10.42 -20.82 -5.40
CA SER A 50 -11.50 -20.41 -4.48
C SER A 50 -11.54 -18.89 -4.20
N VAL A 51 -11.19 -18.09 -5.20
CA VAL A 51 -11.38 -16.64 -5.15
C VAL A 51 -12.83 -16.34 -5.49
N VAL A 52 -13.56 -15.75 -4.54
CA VAL A 52 -14.97 -15.38 -4.72
C VAL A 52 -15.09 -14.34 -5.84
N ASP A 53 -16.05 -14.48 -6.72
CA ASP A 53 -16.32 -13.48 -7.76
C ASP A 53 -17.27 -12.42 -7.20
N TYR A 54 -16.95 -11.15 -7.41
CA TYR A 54 -17.79 -10.03 -7.00
C TYR A 54 -19.23 -10.16 -7.49
N ARG A 55 -19.45 -10.74 -8.67
CA ARG A 55 -20.78 -10.95 -9.27
C ARG A 55 -21.65 -11.95 -8.52
N GLU A 56 -21.02 -12.79 -7.68
CA GLU A 56 -21.72 -13.80 -6.86
C GLU A 56 -22.10 -13.26 -5.49
N LEU A 57 -21.67 -12.05 -5.14
CA LEU A 57 -22.01 -11.41 -3.88
C LEU A 57 -23.46 -10.87 -3.92
N ASP A 58 -24.02 -10.61 -2.75
CA ASP A 58 -25.32 -10.00 -2.61
C ASP A 58 -25.29 -8.49 -2.91
N HIS A 59 -25.77 -8.11 -4.06
CA HIS A 59 -25.83 -6.72 -4.53
C HIS A 59 -27.10 -5.96 -4.07
N SER A 60 -27.96 -6.59 -3.28
CA SER A 60 -29.17 -5.92 -2.75
C SER A 60 -28.85 -4.96 -1.59
N ASN A 61 -27.64 -5.03 -1.05
CA ASN A 61 -27.21 -4.23 0.09
C ASN A 61 -26.92 -2.77 -0.33
N ALA A 62 -27.78 -1.85 0.10
CA ALA A 62 -27.44 -0.43 0.17
C ALA A 62 -26.37 -0.19 1.26
N PHE A 63 -25.76 0.97 1.27
CA PHE A 63 -24.89 1.36 2.37
C PHE A 63 -25.65 1.40 3.71
N ASP A 64 -25.21 0.58 4.67
CA ASP A 64 -25.67 0.70 6.06
C ASP A 64 -24.91 1.85 6.75
N PRO A 65 -25.61 2.93 7.18
CA PRO A 65 -24.98 4.07 7.85
C PRO A 65 -24.19 3.68 9.10
N LYS A 66 -24.63 2.65 9.84
CA LYS A 66 -23.92 2.17 11.03
C LYS A 66 -22.62 1.47 10.67
N LEU A 67 -22.60 0.73 9.58
CA LEU A 67 -21.40 0.06 9.08
C LEU A 67 -20.42 1.07 8.49
N LEU A 68 -20.92 2.06 7.75
CA LEU A 68 -20.13 3.18 7.22
C LEU A 68 -19.46 4.01 8.33
N ALA A 69 -20.18 4.32 9.41
CA ALA A 69 -19.62 5.06 10.55
C ALA A 69 -18.46 4.31 11.24
N ARG A 70 -18.38 2.99 11.05
CA ARG A 70 -17.31 2.12 11.54
C ARG A 70 -16.20 1.88 10.51
N THR A 71 -16.19 2.65 9.42
CA THR A 71 -15.28 2.46 8.29
C THR A 71 -14.40 3.69 8.07
N VAL A 72 -13.12 3.47 7.80
CA VAL A 72 -12.19 4.49 7.32
C VAL A 72 -11.74 4.16 5.90
N VAL A 73 -11.72 5.17 5.04
CA VAL A 73 -11.10 5.10 3.71
C VAL A 73 -9.72 5.73 3.80
N ILE A 74 -8.69 4.99 3.44
CA ILE A 74 -7.30 5.47 3.46
C ILE A 74 -6.77 5.45 2.03
N LYS A 75 -6.32 6.60 1.54
CA LYS A 75 -5.67 6.71 0.23
C LYS A 75 -4.17 6.88 0.39
N LEU A 76 -3.38 6.02 -0.27
CA LEU A 76 -1.93 6.12 -0.28
C LEU A 76 -1.51 7.21 -1.28
N ASN A 77 -1.06 8.35 -0.77
CA ASN A 77 -0.86 9.58 -1.52
C ASN A 77 0.61 10.08 -1.49
N GLY A 78 1.56 9.15 -1.33
CA GLY A 78 2.99 9.48 -1.25
C GLY A 78 3.71 9.63 -2.60
N GLY A 79 3.07 9.26 -3.72
CA GLY A 79 3.70 9.22 -5.02
C GLY A 79 3.83 10.59 -5.69
N LEU A 80 5.05 10.91 -6.16
CA LEU A 80 5.28 12.01 -7.08
C LEU A 80 5.11 11.52 -8.53
N GLY A 81 4.72 12.43 -9.42
CA GLY A 81 4.56 12.14 -10.85
C GLY A 81 5.86 12.04 -11.65
N THR A 82 6.95 11.59 -11.03
CA THR A 82 8.30 11.58 -11.63
C THR A 82 8.39 10.72 -12.89
N SER A 83 7.62 9.62 -12.97
CA SER A 83 7.50 8.81 -14.19
C SER A 83 6.82 9.53 -15.35
N MET A 84 6.14 10.64 -15.07
CA MET A 84 5.48 11.52 -16.04
C MET A 84 6.24 12.85 -16.22
N GLY A 85 7.46 12.95 -15.68
CA GLY A 85 8.26 14.18 -15.72
C GLY A 85 7.75 15.29 -14.81
N LEU A 86 6.93 14.99 -13.81
CA LEU A 86 6.34 15.96 -12.90
C LEU A 86 7.09 15.98 -11.56
N GLU A 87 7.24 17.17 -11.01
CA GLU A 87 7.77 17.39 -9.66
C GLU A 87 6.63 17.55 -8.62
N LYS A 88 5.38 17.40 -9.07
CA LYS A 88 4.18 17.56 -8.23
C LYS A 88 3.62 16.22 -7.78
N VAL A 89 2.82 16.29 -6.73
CA VAL A 89 2.04 15.16 -6.21
C VAL A 89 1.12 14.62 -7.29
N LYS A 90 1.15 13.31 -7.52
CA LYS A 90 0.43 12.66 -8.61
C LYS A 90 -1.09 12.84 -8.53
N SER A 91 -1.65 12.88 -7.31
CA SER A 91 -3.09 13.10 -7.11
C SER A 91 -3.56 14.52 -7.41
N LEU A 92 -2.61 15.48 -7.57
CA LEU A 92 -2.91 16.84 -8.00
C LEU A 92 -2.92 17.01 -9.53
N LEU A 93 -2.74 15.92 -10.29
CA LEU A 93 -2.94 15.94 -11.73
C LEU A 93 -4.41 16.18 -12.05
N GLU A 94 -4.66 17.15 -12.95
CA GLU A 94 -5.99 17.39 -13.47
C GLU A 94 -6.45 16.22 -14.35
N VAL A 95 -7.54 15.61 -13.96
CA VAL A 95 -8.25 14.55 -14.72
C VAL A 95 -9.34 15.13 -15.60
N ARG A 96 -9.86 16.31 -15.23
CA ARG A 96 -10.75 17.17 -16.03
C ARG A 96 -10.32 18.62 -15.84
N PRO A 97 -10.69 19.55 -16.73
CA PRO A 97 -10.34 20.97 -16.56
C PRO A 97 -10.73 21.50 -15.18
N GLY A 98 -9.75 21.94 -14.39
CA GLY A 98 -9.93 22.45 -13.03
C GLY A 98 -10.27 21.41 -11.96
N VAL A 99 -10.21 20.11 -12.26
CA VAL A 99 -10.53 19.02 -11.30
C VAL A 99 -9.38 18.04 -11.22
N ALA A 100 -8.74 17.99 -10.08
CA ALA A 100 -7.67 17.00 -9.81
C ALA A 100 -8.24 15.64 -9.34
N SER A 101 -7.41 14.60 -9.38
CA SER A 101 -7.76 13.29 -8.82
C SER A 101 -8.14 13.39 -7.34
N LEU A 102 -7.45 14.25 -6.58
CA LEU A 102 -7.71 14.47 -5.16
C LEU A 102 -9.10 15.06 -4.90
N ASP A 103 -9.56 15.99 -5.77
CA ASP A 103 -10.95 16.50 -5.70
C ASP A 103 -11.96 15.38 -5.80
N LEU A 104 -11.80 14.49 -6.79
CA LEU A 104 -12.74 13.39 -7.00
C LEU A 104 -12.81 12.49 -5.78
N MET A 105 -11.65 12.14 -5.19
CA MET A 105 -11.62 11.31 -3.99
C MET A 105 -12.30 11.99 -2.79
N ALA A 106 -12.00 13.25 -2.53
CA ALA A 106 -12.60 13.99 -1.43
C ALA A 106 -14.13 14.18 -1.64
N ARG A 107 -14.55 14.53 -2.85
CA ARG A 107 -15.99 14.70 -3.18
C ARG A 107 -16.77 13.39 -3.13
N GLN A 108 -16.15 12.24 -3.47
CA GLN A 108 -16.79 10.93 -3.28
C GLN A 108 -17.10 10.67 -1.81
N ILE A 109 -16.20 11.01 -0.90
CA ILE A 109 -16.43 10.88 0.56
C ILE A 109 -17.52 11.85 1.03
N LEU A 110 -17.49 13.10 0.57
CA LEU A 110 -18.53 14.10 0.91
C LEU A 110 -19.91 13.68 0.41
N ALA A 111 -20.00 13.20 -0.82
CA ALA A 111 -21.25 12.69 -1.38
C ALA A 111 -21.78 11.51 -0.56
N LEU A 112 -20.91 10.53 -0.24
CA LEU A 112 -21.28 9.39 0.58
C LEU A 112 -21.80 9.82 1.97
N ARG A 113 -21.15 10.80 2.61
CA ARG A 113 -21.62 11.39 3.88
C ARG A 113 -22.97 12.05 3.74
N ALA A 114 -23.19 12.83 2.66
CA ALA A 114 -24.44 13.51 2.40
C ALA A 114 -25.61 12.53 2.12
N ASP A 115 -25.37 11.52 1.29
CA ASP A 115 -26.38 10.56 0.86
C ASP A 115 -26.82 9.61 1.99
N THR A 116 -25.90 9.28 2.90
CA THR A 116 -26.15 8.27 3.94
C THR A 116 -26.32 8.85 5.35
N GLY A 117 -25.91 10.09 5.57
CA GLY A 117 -25.81 10.71 6.90
C GLY A 117 -24.68 10.14 7.77
N ALA A 118 -23.91 9.16 7.29
CA ALA A 118 -22.83 8.52 8.03
C ALA A 118 -21.54 9.33 7.97
N GLN A 119 -20.84 9.41 9.10
CA GLN A 119 -19.54 10.09 9.19
C GLN A 119 -18.39 9.13 8.84
N VAL A 120 -18.30 8.74 7.55
CA VAL A 120 -17.18 7.93 7.04
C VAL A 120 -15.88 8.67 7.28
N ARG A 121 -14.92 8.03 7.95
CA ARG A 121 -13.58 8.59 8.14
C ARG A 121 -12.79 8.54 6.83
N PHE A 122 -12.00 9.60 6.59
CA PHE A 122 -11.13 9.70 5.42
C PHE A 122 -9.73 10.08 5.86
N LEU A 123 -8.70 9.34 5.40
CA LEU A 123 -7.30 9.61 5.68
C LEU A 123 -6.48 9.52 4.39
N LEU A 124 -5.41 10.30 4.34
CA LEU A 124 -4.42 10.32 3.26
C LEU A 124 -3.06 9.94 3.84
N MET A 125 -2.43 8.88 3.35
CA MET A 125 -1.04 8.62 3.67
C MET A 125 -0.15 9.39 2.70
N ASN A 126 0.31 10.56 3.13
CA ASN A 126 1.22 11.40 2.39
C ASN A 126 2.68 11.02 2.66
N SER A 127 3.56 11.24 1.70
CA SER A 127 5.00 11.33 1.93
C SER A 127 5.35 12.75 2.40
N LYS A 128 6.55 12.92 2.96
CA LYS A 128 7.07 14.25 3.31
C LYS A 128 7.03 15.22 2.11
N SER A 129 7.28 14.70 0.90
CA SER A 129 7.27 15.52 -0.32
C SER A 129 5.87 15.82 -0.85
N SER A 130 4.83 15.10 -0.44
CA SER A 130 3.46 15.31 -0.92
C SER A 130 2.55 16.00 0.11
N SER A 131 2.97 16.09 1.36
CA SER A 131 2.16 16.59 2.48
C SER A 131 1.71 18.03 2.28
N ASP A 132 2.66 18.97 2.16
CA ASP A 132 2.37 20.40 2.10
C ASP A 132 1.46 20.76 0.91
N ASP A 133 1.76 20.22 -0.26
CA ASP A 133 0.97 20.46 -1.47
C ASP A 133 -0.44 19.88 -1.34
N THR A 134 -0.58 18.68 -0.79
CA THR A 134 -1.86 18.01 -0.57
C THR A 134 -2.72 18.81 0.43
N GLN A 135 -2.14 19.21 1.55
CA GLN A 135 -2.86 19.95 2.58
C GLN A 135 -3.30 21.32 2.09
N ARG A 136 -2.41 22.05 1.40
CA ARG A 136 -2.73 23.35 0.79
C ARG A 136 -3.88 23.23 -0.19
N TYR A 137 -3.79 22.24 -1.09
CA TYR A 137 -4.81 22.00 -2.10
C TYR A 137 -6.19 21.71 -1.49
N LEU A 138 -6.27 20.84 -0.50
CA LEU A 138 -7.54 20.51 0.15
C LEU A 138 -8.16 21.73 0.85
N ARG A 139 -7.37 22.57 1.52
CA ARG A 139 -7.88 23.79 2.15
C ARG A 139 -8.48 24.77 1.14
N GLU A 140 -7.91 24.84 -0.06
CA GLU A 140 -8.32 25.77 -1.11
C GLU A 140 -9.47 25.24 -1.96
N ALA A 141 -9.40 23.98 -2.36
CA ALA A 141 -10.29 23.39 -3.36
C ALA A 141 -11.49 22.60 -2.78
N VAL A 142 -11.33 22.01 -1.59
CA VAL A 142 -12.35 21.16 -0.95
C VAL A 142 -12.39 21.40 0.57
N PRO A 143 -12.62 22.63 1.05
CA PRO A 143 -12.61 22.95 2.48
C PRO A 143 -13.66 22.16 3.28
N GLU A 144 -14.72 21.70 2.64
CA GLU A 144 -15.81 20.94 3.27
C GLU A 144 -15.36 19.56 3.78
N ILE A 145 -14.21 19.04 3.31
CA ILE A 145 -13.69 17.74 3.75
C ILE A 145 -13.22 17.75 5.22
N GLY A 146 -12.92 18.93 5.75
CA GLY A 146 -12.40 19.17 7.10
C GLY A 146 -10.96 19.68 7.11
N ASP A 147 -10.36 19.77 8.29
CA ASP A 147 -8.95 20.19 8.41
C ASP A 147 -8.03 19.11 7.83
N PRO A 148 -7.26 19.39 6.77
CA PRO A 148 -6.36 18.42 6.16
C PRO A 148 -5.29 17.88 7.10
N SER A 149 -4.90 18.60 8.15
CA SER A 149 -3.94 18.10 9.13
C SER A 149 -4.49 16.94 9.98
N GLU A 150 -5.82 16.90 10.16
CA GLU A 150 -6.53 15.81 10.85
C GLU A 150 -6.90 14.66 9.91
N LEU A 151 -6.55 14.76 8.64
CA LEU A 151 -6.78 13.72 7.62
C LEU A 151 -5.48 13.02 7.20
N GLU A 152 -4.35 13.36 7.84
CA GLU A 152 -3.03 12.92 7.40
C GLU A 152 -2.46 11.76 8.22
N LEU A 153 -1.89 10.81 7.49
CA LEU A 153 -0.89 9.86 7.94
C LEU A 153 0.41 10.17 7.21
N LEU A 154 1.49 10.47 7.93
CA LEU A 154 2.77 10.78 7.30
C LEU A 154 3.62 9.51 7.17
N GLN A 155 3.93 9.13 5.94
CA GLN A 155 4.79 7.99 5.62
C GLN A 155 6.20 8.20 6.16
N ASN A 156 6.77 7.15 6.73
CA ASN A 156 8.15 7.18 7.22
C ASN A 156 9.16 7.17 6.06
N TRP A 157 10.40 7.51 6.41
CA TRP A 157 11.55 7.36 5.54
C TRP A 157 12.50 6.35 6.16
N VAL A 158 13.20 5.60 5.31
CA VAL A 158 14.20 4.62 5.74
C VAL A 158 15.54 4.91 5.07
N PRO A 159 16.66 4.61 5.71
CA PRO A 159 17.96 4.84 5.10
C PRO A 159 18.21 3.87 3.94
N LYS A 160 18.81 4.38 2.86
CA LYS A 160 19.46 3.53 1.86
C LYS A 160 20.63 2.82 2.51
N LEU A 161 20.89 1.58 2.11
CA LEU A 161 21.96 0.75 2.68
C LEU A 161 23.03 0.53 1.64
N VAL A 162 24.31 0.74 2.01
CA VAL A 162 25.44 0.41 1.16
C VAL A 162 25.41 -1.08 0.83
N ARG A 163 25.51 -1.43 -0.45
CA ARG A 163 25.30 -2.79 -0.94
C ARG A 163 26.24 -3.82 -0.33
N GLU A 164 27.49 -3.43 -0.09
CA GLU A 164 28.55 -4.31 0.37
C GLU A 164 28.55 -4.51 1.89
N THR A 165 28.19 -3.46 2.65
CA THR A 165 28.34 -3.45 4.12
C THR A 165 27.00 -3.47 4.87
N PHE A 166 25.89 -3.14 4.21
CA PHE A 166 24.59 -2.85 4.83
C PHE A 166 24.60 -1.66 5.78
N GLU A 167 25.64 -0.85 5.79
CA GLU A 167 25.68 0.37 6.55
C GLU A 167 24.73 1.42 5.95
N PRO A 168 24.09 2.25 6.79
CA PRO A 168 23.32 3.37 6.29
C PRO A 168 24.20 4.31 5.46
N VAL A 169 23.72 4.73 4.31
CA VAL A 169 24.41 5.71 3.46
C VAL A 169 24.64 7.01 4.23
N ILE A 170 25.82 7.61 4.05
CA ILE A 170 26.15 8.97 4.46
C ILE A 170 26.51 9.75 3.20
N HIS A 171 25.86 10.89 2.98
CA HIS A 171 26.06 11.75 1.81
C HIS A 171 26.20 13.22 2.24
N SER A 172 27.46 13.66 2.44
CA SER A 172 27.81 14.95 3.06
C SER A 172 27.26 16.19 2.33
N THR A 173 27.07 16.13 1.01
CA THR A 173 26.63 17.27 0.19
C THR A 173 25.13 17.30 -0.03
N ASN A 174 24.44 16.18 0.08
CA ASN A 174 22.98 16.09 -0.08
C ASN A 174 22.40 15.00 0.83
N PRO A 175 22.06 15.31 2.09
CA PRO A 175 21.53 14.34 3.05
C PRO A 175 20.20 13.70 2.63
N GLU A 176 19.43 14.31 1.73
CA GLU A 176 18.17 13.71 1.23
C GLU A 176 18.41 12.44 0.41
N LEU A 177 19.58 12.36 -0.25
CA LEU A 177 19.97 11.16 -1.00
C LEU A 177 20.23 9.94 -0.11
N GLU A 178 20.34 10.11 1.20
CA GLU A 178 20.54 9.02 2.16
C GLU A 178 19.29 8.20 2.39
N TRP A 179 18.12 8.75 2.06
CA TRP A 179 16.82 8.23 2.42
C TRP A 179 16.00 7.75 1.22
N CYS A 180 15.06 6.86 1.48
CA CYS A 180 14.06 6.42 0.51
C CYS A 180 12.75 6.02 1.22
N PRO A 181 11.62 5.96 0.49
CA PRO A 181 10.40 5.41 1.04
C PRO A 181 10.53 3.90 1.29
N PRO A 182 9.94 3.37 2.39
CA PRO A 182 9.99 1.96 2.76
C PRO A 182 9.03 1.05 1.98
N GLY A 183 8.34 1.58 0.98
CA GLY A 183 7.24 0.92 0.30
C GLY A 183 5.89 1.19 0.97
N HIS A 184 4.81 0.77 0.30
CA HIS A 184 3.46 1.10 0.77
C HIS A 184 2.97 0.23 1.95
N ALA A 185 3.71 -0.82 2.34
CA ALA A 185 3.44 -1.51 3.59
C ALA A 185 3.72 -0.67 4.85
N ASP A 186 4.37 0.48 4.69
CA ASP A 186 4.57 1.44 5.78
C ASP A 186 3.24 1.95 6.37
N ILE A 187 2.11 1.72 5.70
CA ILE A 187 0.80 2.00 6.28
C ILE A 187 0.59 1.33 7.65
N TYR A 188 1.10 0.11 7.86
CA TYR A 188 0.94 -0.61 9.11
C TYR A 188 1.75 0.00 10.26
N PRO A 189 3.08 0.18 10.16
CA PRO A 189 3.83 0.85 11.19
C PRO A 189 3.43 2.32 11.36
N THR A 190 2.97 3.00 10.30
CA THR A 190 2.47 4.38 10.39
C THR A 190 1.17 4.44 11.19
N LEU A 191 0.18 3.60 10.91
CA LEU A 191 -1.06 3.52 11.70
C LEU A 191 -0.78 3.29 13.18
N LYS A 192 0.18 2.40 13.50
CA LYS A 192 0.56 2.10 14.89
C LYS A 192 1.34 3.24 15.53
N GLY A 193 2.38 3.73 14.84
CA GLY A 193 3.33 4.69 15.40
C GLY A 193 2.78 6.10 15.57
N SER A 194 1.85 6.52 14.70
CA SER A 194 1.16 7.80 14.81
C SER A 194 0.03 7.81 15.86
N GLY A 195 -0.34 6.64 16.39
CA GLY A 195 -1.49 6.49 17.29
C GLY A 195 -2.84 6.42 16.57
N TRP A 196 -2.90 6.55 15.24
CA TRP A 196 -4.15 6.49 14.49
C TRP A 196 -4.90 5.18 14.64
N LEU A 197 -4.19 4.04 14.72
CA LEU A 197 -4.84 2.75 14.95
C LEU A 197 -5.65 2.73 16.25
N ASP A 198 -5.05 3.22 17.33
CA ASP A 198 -5.70 3.25 18.63
C ASP A 198 -6.83 4.30 18.68
N ARG A 199 -6.64 5.47 18.05
CA ARG A 199 -7.66 6.53 17.92
C ARG A 199 -8.88 6.05 17.12
N LEU A 200 -8.67 5.42 15.95
CA LEU A 200 -9.75 4.88 15.12
C LEU A 200 -10.57 3.84 15.89
N LEU A 201 -9.91 2.90 16.57
CA LEU A 201 -10.60 1.89 17.39
C LEU A 201 -11.35 2.49 18.57
N ALA A 202 -10.80 3.50 19.26
CA ALA A 202 -11.47 4.22 20.32
C ALA A 202 -12.73 4.96 19.83
N ASP A 203 -12.70 5.48 18.61
CA ASP A 203 -13.83 6.11 17.93
C ASP A 203 -14.84 5.07 17.37
N GLY A 204 -14.63 3.78 17.58
CA GLY A 204 -15.50 2.69 17.11
C GLY A 204 -15.30 2.30 15.64
N VAL A 205 -14.28 2.84 14.97
CA VAL A 205 -13.93 2.47 13.59
C VAL A 205 -13.23 1.12 13.59
N LYS A 206 -13.81 0.15 12.87
CA LYS A 206 -13.35 -1.24 12.85
C LYS A 206 -12.76 -1.66 11.51
N TYR A 207 -13.20 -1.06 10.42
CA TYR A 207 -12.88 -1.48 9.07
C TYR A 207 -12.11 -0.40 8.33
N ALA A 208 -11.01 -0.77 7.67
CA ALA A 208 -10.25 0.11 6.80
C ALA A 208 -10.32 -0.37 5.36
N PHE A 209 -10.69 0.51 4.42
CA PHE A 209 -10.50 0.34 3.00
C PHE A 209 -9.29 1.15 2.56
N ILE A 210 -8.24 0.49 2.09
CA ILE A 210 -6.95 1.09 1.75
C ILE A 210 -6.68 0.90 0.26
N SER A 211 -6.34 1.97 -0.44
CA SER A 211 -6.05 1.92 -1.88
C SER A 211 -5.11 3.05 -2.30
N ASN A 212 -4.52 2.91 -3.49
CA ASN A 212 -3.66 3.96 -4.05
C ASN A 212 -4.49 5.17 -4.51
N SER A 213 -3.97 6.38 -4.31
CA SER A 213 -4.60 7.62 -4.75
C SER A 213 -4.60 7.79 -6.28
N ASP A 214 -3.74 7.08 -7.01
CA ASP A 214 -3.73 7.09 -8.47
C ASP A 214 -4.77 6.15 -9.10
N ASN A 215 -5.46 5.34 -8.31
CA ASN A 215 -6.52 4.45 -8.75
C ASN A 215 -7.91 5.04 -8.43
N LEU A 216 -8.48 5.81 -9.37
CA LEU A 216 -9.81 6.40 -9.20
C LEU A 216 -10.95 5.38 -9.22
N GLY A 217 -10.73 4.18 -9.77
CA GLY A 217 -11.69 3.07 -9.71
C GLY A 217 -11.83 2.43 -8.33
N ALA A 218 -10.93 2.73 -7.40
CA ALA A 218 -10.96 2.22 -6.03
C ALA A 218 -11.87 3.06 -5.13
N VAL A 219 -13.18 2.91 -5.30
CA VAL A 219 -14.20 3.57 -4.49
C VAL A 219 -14.71 2.64 -3.39
N LEU A 220 -15.21 3.21 -2.28
CA LEU A 220 -15.88 2.42 -1.25
C LEU A 220 -17.13 1.78 -1.86
N ASP A 221 -17.31 0.48 -1.63
CA ASP A 221 -18.38 -0.33 -2.23
C ASP A 221 -19.20 -1.01 -1.14
N SER A 222 -20.52 -0.87 -1.20
CA SER A 222 -21.44 -1.39 -0.17
C SER A 222 -21.47 -2.91 -0.13
N THR A 223 -21.41 -3.55 -1.30
CA THR A 223 -21.40 -5.01 -1.44
C THR A 223 -20.14 -5.60 -0.81
N LEU A 224 -18.97 -5.04 -1.15
CA LEU A 224 -17.69 -5.48 -0.60
C LEU A 224 -17.60 -5.21 0.90
N LEU A 225 -18.08 -4.06 1.37
CA LEU A 225 -18.09 -3.74 2.79
C LEU A 225 -18.99 -4.70 3.57
N SER A 226 -20.17 -5.00 3.06
CA SER A 226 -21.11 -5.95 3.68
C SER A 226 -20.55 -7.36 3.69
N TYR A 227 -19.95 -7.81 2.60
CA TYR A 227 -19.29 -9.11 2.50
C TYR A 227 -18.13 -9.23 3.50
N PHE A 228 -17.26 -8.23 3.52
CA PHE A 228 -16.09 -8.18 4.40
C PHE A 228 -16.48 -8.22 5.89
N ALA A 229 -17.41 -7.33 6.27
CA ALA A 229 -17.85 -7.21 7.66
C ALA A 229 -18.72 -8.39 8.10
N GLY A 230 -19.66 -8.83 7.26
CA GLY A 230 -20.57 -9.94 7.56
C GLY A 230 -19.85 -11.28 7.68
N GLY A 231 -18.79 -11.49 6.90
CA GLY A 231 -17.93 -12.67 6.96
C GLY A 231 -16.90 -12.64 8.10
N ASN A 232 -16.82 -11.57 8.88
CA ASN A 232 -15.75 -11.35 9.88
C ASN A 232 -14.35 -11.61 9.31
N ILE A 233 -14.15 -11.24 8.05
CA ILE A 233 -12.88 -11.46 7.34
C ILE A 233 -11.80 -10.54 7.95
N PRO A 234 -10.63 -11.03 8.36
CA PRO A 234 -9.61 -10.18 8.99
C PRO A 234 -8.87 -9.31 7.97
N PHE A 235 -8.70 -9.83 6.75
CA PHE A 235 -8.04 -9.17 5.64
C PHE A 235 -8.64 -9.65 4.31
N LEU A 236 -9.06 -8.71 3.44
CA LEU A 236 -9.59 -9.03 2.13
C LEU A 236 -8.81 -8.27 1.05
N MET A 237 -8.33 -8.98 0.03
CA MET A 237 -7.65 -8.40 -1.12
C MET A 237 -8.59 -8.38 -2.33
N GLU A 238 -8.77 -7.20 -2.93
CA GLU A 238 -9.39 -7.11 -4.25
C GLU A 238 -8.36 -7.51 -5.31
N VAL A 239 -8.71 -8.48 -6.12
CA VAL A 239 -7.93 -8.92 -7.27
C VAL A 239 -8.78 -8.81 -8.53
N THR A 240 -8.12 -8.74 -9.68
CA THR A 240 -8.81 -8.79 -10.97
C THR A 240 -8.14 -9.80 -11.88
N ARG A 241 -8.87 -10.31 -12.89
CA ARG A 241 -8.26 -11.25 -13.84
C ARG A 241 -7.14 -10.56 -14.60
N ARG A 242 -6.01 -11.27 -14.69
CA ARG A 242 -4.82 -10.79 -15.41
C ARG A 242 -5.08 -10.77 -16.92
N THR A 243 -4.54 -9.78 -17.54
CA THR A 243 -4.43 -9.66 -19.01
C THR A 243 -2.96 -9.71 -19.42
N VAL A 244 -2.70 -9.73 -20.72
CA VAL A 244 -1.33 -9.68 -21.26
C VAL A 244 -0.57 -8.43 -20.80
N ALA A 245 -1.26 -7.32 -20.54
CA ALA A 245 -0.67 -6.09 -20.03
C ALA A 245 -0.15 -6.23 -18.58
N ASP A 246 -0.71 -7.17 -17.81
CA ASP A 246 -0.41 -7.36 -16.38
C ASP A 246 0.72 -8.37 -16.10
N LYS A 247 1.45 -8.84 -17.14
CA LYS A 247 2.49 -9.88 -17.00
C LYS A 247 3.56 -9.58 -15.96
N LYS A 248 3.86 -8.30 -15.72
CA LYS A 248 4.88 -7.85 -14.76
C LYS A 248 4.33 -7.51 -13.38
N GLY A 249 3.02 -7.53 -13.20
CA GLY A 249 2.39 -7.18 -11.93
C GLY A 249 2.28 -8.36 -10.97
N GLY A 250 2.20 -8.05 -9.67
CA GLY A 250 2.06 -9.03 -8.62
C GLY A 250 0.80 -9.87 -8.76
N HIS A 251 0.90 -11.15 -8.49
CA HIS A 251 -0.22 -12.08 -8.58
C HIS A 251 -0.49 -12.79 -7.25
N LEU A 252 -1.76 -13.14 -7.06
CA LEU A 252 -2.18 -13.98 -5.94
C LEU A 252 -1.79 -15.44 -6.20
N ALA A 253 -1.31 -16.11 -5.17
CA ALA A 253 -1.03 -17.55 -5.18
C ALA A 253 -1.40 -18.17 -3.82
N THR A 254 -1.33 -19.49 -3.74
CA THR A 254 -1.51 -20.25 -2.50
C THR A 254 -0.18 -20.92 -2.14
N ARG A 255 0.25 -20.80 -0.89
CA ARG A 255 1.45 -21.47 -0.37
C ARG A 255 1.17 -22.96 -0.15
N LYS A 256 2.04 -23.82 -0.67
CA LYS A 256 1.87 -25.29 -0.57
C LYS A 256 1.97 -25.82 0.87
N GLY A 257 2.73 -25.17 1.72
CA GLY A 257 3.01 -25.68 3.07
C GLY A 257 1.82 -25.63 4.03
N ASP A 258 1.06 -24.54 3.97
CA ASP A 258 -0.02 -24.23 4.93
C ASP A 258 -1.35 -23.82 4.25
N GLY A 259 -1.40 -23.76 2.92
CA GLY A 259 -2.60 -23.39 2.17
C GLY A 259 -2.96 -21.89 2.23
N ARG A 260 -2.13 -21.05 2.84
CA ARG A 260 -2.41 -19.61 2.96
C ARG A 260 -2.27 -18.90 1.62
N LEU A 261 -3.11 -17.90 1.42
CA LEU A 261 -2.95 -16.98 0.31
C LEU A 261 -1.67 -16.14 0.49
N LEU A 262 -1.02 -15.85 -0.60
CA LEU A 262 0.14 -14.95 -0.64
C LEU A 262 0.14 -14.09 -1.89
N LEU A 263 0.76 -12.92 -1.78
CA LEU A 263 1.07 -12.06 -2.91
C LEU A 263 2.51 -12.31 -3.35
N ARG A 264 2.70 -12.64 -4.64
CA ARG A 264 4.03 -12.77 -5.24
C ARG A 264 4.26 -11.62 -6.21
N GLU A 265 5.20 -10.74 -5.88
CA GLU A 265 5.65 -9.67 -6.75
C GLU A 265 6.76 -10.14 -7.70
N VAL A 266 6.95 -9.44 -8.82
CA VAL A 266 7.98 -9.82 -9.80
C VAL A 266 9.39 -9.85 -9.19
N ALA A 267 9.68 -8.94 -8.27
CA ALA A 267 10.95 -8.89 -7.55
C ALA A 267 11.19 -10.12 -6.61
N GLN A 268 10.13 -10.86 -6.31
CA GLN A 268 10.18 -12.09 -5.51
C GLN A 268 10.22 -13.36 -6.37
N CYS A 269 10.20 -13.20 -7.69
CA CYS A 269 10.24 -14.32 -8.62
C CYS A 269 11.69 -14.67 -8.95
N PRO A 270 12.16 -15.92 -8.73
CA PRO A 270 13.42 -16.36 -9.30
C PRO A 270 13.44 -16.23 -10.83
N ASP A 271 14.57 -15.88 -11.42
CA ASP A 271 14.70 -15.73 -12.87
C ASP A 271 14.26 -17.00 -13.65
N ALA A 272 14.57 -18.16 -13.12
CA ALA A 272 14.19 -19.46 -13.70
C ALA A 272 12.66 -19.67 -13.75
N ASP A 273 11.91 -18.98 -12.90
CA ASP A 273 10.45 -19.07 -12.79
C ASP A 273 9.70 -17.96 -13.53
N LEU A 274 10.41 -17.03 -14.18
CA LEU A 274 9.83 -15.84 -14.78
C LEU A 274 8.75 -16.18 -15.83
N SER A 275 8.93 -17.24 -16.60
CA SER A 275 7.94 -17.71 -17.58
C SER A 275 6.63 -18.15 -16.91
N ASN A 276 6.72 -18.83 -15.76
CA ASN A 276 5.54 -19.23 -14.97
C ASN A 276 4.88 -18.01 -14.35
N PHE A 277 5.67 -17.08 -13.79
CA PHE A 277 5.17 -15.82 -13.22
C PHE A 277 4.37 -15.01 -14.25
N GLN A 278 4.86 -14.92 -15.48
CA GLN A 278 4.22 -14.17 -16.57
C GLN A 278 3.07 -14.91 -17.24
N ASN A 279 2.85 -16.18 -16.92
CA ASN A 279 1.73 -16.95 -17.45
C ASN A 279 0.42 -16.53 -16.79
N VAL A 280 -0.34 -15.68 -17.49
CA VAL A 280 -1.59 -15.08 -16.99
C VAL A 280 -2.73 -16.12 -16.90
N GLU A 281 -2.63 -17.24 -17.61
CA GLU A 281 -3.61 -18.31 -17.53
C GLU A 281 -3.37 -19.23 -16.34
N ARG A 282 -2.10 -19.36 -15.93
CA ARG A 282 -1.71 -20.10 -14.74
C ARG A 282 -2.01 -19.32 -13.47
N HIS A 283 -1.45 -18.13 -13.33
CA HIS A 283 -1.67 -17.21 -12.21
C HIS A 283 -2.65 -16.12 -12.64
N GLN A 284 -3.94 -16.39 -12.48
CA GLN A 284 -5.01 -15.62 -13.11
C GLN A 284 -5.35 -14.31 -12.42
N PHE A 285 -4.94 -14.11 -11.17
CA PHE A 285 -5.40 -12.99 -10.35
C PHE A 285 -4.30 -11.98 -10.10
N PHE A 286 -4.54 -10.74 -10.51
CA PHE A 286 -3.67 -9.59 -10.35
C PHE A 286 -4.05 -8.80 -9.09
N ASN A 287 -3.06 -8.40 -8.31
CA ASN A 287 -3.28 -7.53 -7.14
C ASN A 287 -3.60 -6.09 -7.57
N THR A 288 -4.77 -5.59 -7.20
CA THR A 288 -5.20 -4.22 -7.49
C THR A 288 -4.64 -3.18 -6.52
N ASN A 289 -3.99 -3.59 -5.43
CA ASN A 289 -3.64 -2.77 -4.27
C ASN A 289 -4.86 -2.10 -3.59
N ASN A 290 -6.05 -2.67 -3.76
CA ASN A 290 -7.21 -2.34 -2.95
C ASN A 290 -7.34 -3.43 -1.89
N ILE A 291 -7.22 -3.05 -0.62
CA ILE A 291 -7.30 -3.99 0.50
C ILE A 291 -8.29 -3.51 1.56
N TRP A 292 -8.89 -4.47 2.23
CA TRP A 292 -9.76 -4.26 3.38
C TRP A 292 -9.12 -4.90 4.59
N VAL A 293 -9.08 -4.18 5.70
CA VAL A 293 -8.41 -4.63 6.92
C VAL A 293 -9.32 -4.43 8.13
N ASN A 294 -9.52 -5.49 8.92
CA ASN A 294 -10.12 -5.38 10.22
C ASN A 294 -9.07 -4.83 11.21
N LEU A 295 -9.29 -3.62 11.71
CA LEU A 295 -8.33 -2.91 12.56
C LEU A 295 -8.15 -3.56 13.95
N GLU A 296 -9.16 -4.26 14.48
CA GLU A 296 -9.05 -5.03 15.73
C GLU A 296 -8.10 -6.22 15.54
N GLU A 297 -8.26 -6.95 14.40
CA GLU A 297 -7.39 -8.05 14.04
C GLU A 297 -5.96 -7.57 13.76
N LEU A 298 -5.81 -6.43 13.07
CA LEU A 298 -4.50 -5.81 12.84
C LEU A 298 -3.82 -5.47 14.16
N LYS A 299 -4.54 -4.85 15.11
CA LYS A 299 -4.00 -4.49 16.43
C LYS A 299 -3.58 -5.74 17.21
N THR A 300 -4.40 -6.77 17.20
CA THR A 300 -4.13 -8.05 17.86
C THR A 300 -2.87 -8.70 17.30
N LEU A 301 -2.79 -8.81 15.96
CA LEU A 301 -1.66 -9.39 15.27
C LEU A 301 -0.36 -8.62 15.54
N MET A 302 -0.38 -7.29 15.40
CA MET A 302 0.80 -6.46 15.70
C MET A 302 1.23 -6.58 17.16
N SER A 303 0.28 -6.68 18.10
CA SER A 303 0.61 -6.86 19.52
C SER A 303 1.29 -8.20 19.78
N ALA A 304 0.85 -9.26 19.11
CA ALA A 304 1.44 -10.60 19.23
C ALA A 304 2.84 -10.70 18.61
N THR A 305 3.15 -9.86 17.63
CA THR A 305 4.43 -9.88 16.86
C THR A 305 5.39 -8.75 17.26
N GLY A 306 5.23 -8.18 18.46
CA GLY A 306 6.11 -7.12 18.95
C GLY A 306 5.97 -5.78 18.21
N GLY A 307 4.81 -5.52 17.61
CA GLY A 307 4.48 -4.28 16.90
C GLY A 307 4.83 -4.25 15.41
N VAL A 308 5.26 -5.38 14.85
CA VAL A 308 5.71 -5.47 13.44
C VAL A 308 5.03 -6.63 12.73
N LEU A 309 4.49 -6.41 11.54
CA LEU A 309 4.09 -7.50 10.65
C LEU A 309 5.33 -8.10 9.97
N GLU A 310 5.44 -9.42 9.93
CA GLU A 310 6.52 -10.12 9.24
C GLU A 310 6.21 -10.22 7.75
N LEU A 311 6.53 -9.15 7.02
CA LEU A 311 6.29 -9.07 5.58
C LEU A 311 7.53 -9.45 4.77
N PRO A 312 7.36 -10.08 3.61
CA PRO A 312 8.45 -10.30 2.67
C PRO A 312 9.12 -8.99 2.25
N VAL A 313 10.44 -9.02 2.13
CA VAL A 313 11.24 -7.85 1.76
C VAL A 313 11.54 -7.86 0.26
N ILE A 314 11.25 -6.75 -0.40
CA ILE A 314 11.63 -6.46 -1.78
C ILE A 314 12.96 -5.72 -1.73
N LYS A 315 14.02 -6.37 -2.25
CA LYS A 315 15.36 -5.81 -2.27
C LYS A 315 15.67 -5.23 -3.65
N ASN A 316 15.69 -3.92 -3.75
CA ASN A 316 16.00 -3.20 -4.99
C ASN A 316 17.47 -2.75 -4.99
N ALA A 317 18.26 -3.28 -5.93
CA ALA A 317 19.64 -2.82 -6.15
C ALA A 317 19.62 -1.58 -7.04
N LYS A 318 20.18 -0.47 -6.55
CA LYS A 318 20.24 0.83 -7.23
C LYS A 318 21.55 1.53 -6.92
N THR A 319 21.70 2.77 -7.34
CA THR A 319 22.74 3.71 -6.91
C THR A 319 22.15 4.77 -5.96
N VAL A 320 22.98 5.42 -5.16
CA VAL A 320 22.55 6.48 -4.21
C VAL A 320 21.82 7.58 -4.95
N ASP A 321 22.41 8.08 -6.03
CA ASP A 321 21.75 9.00 -6.96
C ASP A 321 21.32 8.22 -8.22
N SER A 322 20.03 8.17 -8.48
CA SER A 322 19.48 7.50 -9.67
C SER A 322 19.84 8.19 -11.00
N ARG A 323 20.34 9.44 -10.93
CA ARG A 323 20.82 10.21 -12.10
C ARG A 323 22.29 9.99 -12.38
N ASP A 324 23.02 9.40 -11.41
CA ASP A 324 24.44 9.09 -11.51
C ASP A 324 24.68 7.59 -11.29
N SER A 325 24.87 6.88 -12.39
CA SER A 325 25.17 5.44 -12.38
C SER A 325 26.53 5.08 -11.77
N SER A 326 27.42 6.05 -11.58
CA SER A 326 28.73 5.88 -10.94
C SER A 326 28.67 6.10 -9.42
N SER A 327 27.57 6.61 -8.89
CA SER A 327 27.41 6.80 -7.45
C SER A 327 27.35 5.46 -6.69
N VAL A 328 27.53 5.49 -5.39
CA VAL A 328 27.63 4.30 -4.52
C VAL A 328 26.47 3.33 -4.76
N ALA A 329 26.80 2.05 -4.97
CA ALA A 329 25.82 0.99 -5.11
C ALA A 329 25.11 0.74 -3.76
N ILE A 330 23.77 0.70 -3.78
CA ILE A 330 22.95 0.58 -2.58
C ILE A 330 21.85 -0.47 -2.72
N PHE A 331 21.29 -0.86 -1.58
CA PHE A 331 19.97 -1.48 -1.52
C PHE A 331 18.93 -0.49 -1.00
N GLN A 332 17.77 -0.47 -1.66
CA GLN A 332 16.52 0.04 -1.10
C GLN A 332 15.67 -1.17 -0.71
N LEU A 333 15.27 -1.22 0.56
CA LEU A 333 14.39 -2.27 1.06
C LEU A 333 12.97 -1.72 1.12
N GLU A 334 12.06 -2.41 0.45
CA GLU A 334 10.65 -2.05 0.38
C GLU A 334 9.79 -3.24 0.79
N GLN A 335 8.57 -2.96 1.23
CA GLN A 335 7.58 -3.99 1.53
C GLN A 335 6.24 -3.60 0.90
N ALA A 336 5.50 -4.60 0.41
CA ALA A 336 4.20 -4.40 -0.22
C ALA A 336 3.07 -4.61 0.81
N MET A 337 2.10 -3.68 0.86
CA MET A 337 0.98 -3.79 1.82
C MET A 337 0.12 -5.04 1.59
N GLY A 338 -0.05 -5.46 0.34
CA GLY A 338 -0.80 -6.66 0.00
C GLY A 338 -0.17 -7.95 0.50
N SER A 339 1.16 -7.96 0.76
CA SER A 339 1.82 -9.14 1.34
C SER A 339 1.33 -9.46 2.75
N ALA A 340 0.65 -8.53 3.43
CA ALA A 340 0.05 -8.79 4.74
C ALA A 340 -1.05 -9.85 4.70
N ILE A 341 -1.59 -10.20 3.54
CA ILE A 341 -2.53 -11.32 3.37
C ILE A 341 -1.99 -12.61 3.97
N GLU A 342 -0.67 -12.80 3.97
CA GLU A 342 0.00 -13.98 4.53
C GLU A 342 -0.02 -14.03 6.05
N CYS A 343 -0.19 -12.87 6.70
CA CYS A 343 -0.11 -12.74 8.15
C CYS A 343 -1.44 -13.05 8.85
N PHE A 344 -2.56 -12.90 8.14
CA PHE A 344 -3.89 -13.08 8.72
C PHE A 344 -4.43 -14.48 8.45
N GLU A 345 -4.77 -15.19 9.52
CA GLU A 345 -5.51 -16.45 9.40
C GLU A 345 -6.96 -16.15 8.97
N GLY A 346 -7.45 -16.85 7.95
CA GLY A 346 -8.78 -16.57 7.39
C GLY A 346 -8.81 -15.38 6.41
N ALA A 347 -7.63 -14.86 5.99
CA ALA A 347 -7.58 -13.86 4.93
C ALA A 347 -8.22 -14.39 3.64
N ALA A 348 -8.90 -13.51 2.90
CA ALA A 348 -9.60 -13.85 1.68
C ALA A 348 -9.21 -12.93 0.51
N ALA A 349 -9.63 -13.32 -0.68
CA ALA A 349 -9.54 -12.50 -1.87
C ALA A 349 -10.86 -12.51 -2.64
N VAL A 350 -11.17 -11.41 -3.34
CA VAL A 350 -12.34 -11.27 -4.17
C VAL A 350 -11.94 -10.79 -5.57
N ASN A 351 -12.43 -11.48 -6.61
CA ASN A 351 -12.24 -11.09 -8.00
C ASN A 351 -13.24 -9.99 -8.35
N VAL A 352 -12.74 -8.77 -8.52
CA VAL A 352 -13.56 -7.59 -8.79
C VAL A 352 -13.54 -7.21 -10.29
N PRO A 353 -14.56 -6.48 -10.78
CA PRO A 353 -14.57 -5.93 -12.13
C PRO A 353 -13.32 -5.06 -12.39
N ARG A 354 -12.79 -5.12 -13.62
CA ARG A 354 -11.61 -4.37 -14.03
C ARG A 354 -11.74 -2.86 -13.82
N ALA A 355 -12.95 -2.32 -13.89
CA ALA A 355 -13.22 -0.91 -13.62
C ALA A 355 -12.77 -0.44 -12.22
N ARG A 356 -12.64 -1.36 -11.25
CA ARG A 356 -12.10 -1.03 -9.93
C ARG A 356 -10.58 -0.88 -9.92
N PHE A 357 -9.91 -1.17 -11.04
CA PHE A 357 -8.47 -1.00 -11.22
C PHE A 357 -8.18 -0.18 -12.47
N ALA A 358 -8.22 1.14 -12.31
CA ALA A 358 -7.95 2.14 -13.35
C ALA A 358 -6.86 3.13 -12.89
N PRO A 359 -5.62 2.66 -12.63
CA PRO A 359 -4.56 3.51 -12.13
C PRO A 359 -3.99 4.40 -13.23
N VAL A 360 -3.70 5.66 -12.89
CA VAL A 360 -2.98 6.59 -13.76
C VAL A 360 -1.48 6.44 -13.49
N LYS A 361 -0.78 5.65 -14.29
CA LYS A 361 0.68 5.41 -14.16
C LYS A 361 1.51 6.22 -15.15
N GLY A 362 0.91 6.62 -16.26
CA GLY A 362 1.56 7.37 -17.33
C GLY A 362 0.60 8.35 -18.02
N THR A 363 1.12 9.12 -18.97
CA THR A 363 0.35 10.07 -19.75
C THR A 363 -0.73 9.42 -20.62
N SER A 364 -0.49 8.19 -21.08
CA SER A 364 -1.49 7.40 -21.83
C SER A 364 -2.71 7.07 -20.97
N ASP A 365 -2.51 6.69 -19.69
CA ASP A 365 -3.60 6.39 -18.76
C ASP A 365 -4.43 7.64 -18.47
N LEU A 366 -3.73 8.78 -18.28
CA LEU A 366 -4.39 10.07 -18.08
C LEU A 366 -5.20 10.49 -19.33
N PHE A 367 -4.67 10.22 -20.51
CA PHE A 367 -5.39 10.49 -21.76
C PHE A 367 -6.69 9.68 -21.86
N VAL A 368 -6.62 8.38 -21.59
CA VAL A 368 -7.82 7.51 -21.56
C VAL A 368 -8.84 8.04 -20.56
N LEU A 369 -8.40 8.33 -19.33
CA LEU A 369 -9.28 8.84 -18.27
C LEU A 369 -9.96 10.18 -18.63
N ARG A 370 -9.30 11.02 -19.44
CA ARG A 370 -9.83 12.32 -19.89
C ARG A 370 -10.71 12.21 -21.13
N SER A 371 -10.71 11.05 -21.79
CA SER A 371 -11.48 10.81 -23.03
C SER A 371 -12.84 10.20 -22.76
N ASP A 372 -13.04 9.64 -21.56
CA ASP A 372 -14.31 9.11 -21.06
C ASP A 372 -15.10 10.21 -20.29
#